data_a0ef6c6271e7e764512621ea0246a451
#
_entry.id   a0ef6c6271e7e764512621ea0246a451
#
_cell.length_a   1.000
_cell.length_b   1.000
_cell.length_c   1.000
_cell.angle_alpha   90.00
_cell.angle_beta   90.00
_cell.angle_gamma   90.00
#
_symmetry.space_group_name_H-M   'P 1'
#
loop_
_entity.id
_entity.type
_entity.pdbx_description
1 polymer ?
#
loop_
_entity_poly.entity_id
_entity_poly.type
_entity_poly.pdbx_seq_one_letter_code
_entity_poly.pdbx_strand_id
1 'polypeptide(L)'
;CLKDLPQGTRVGTASLRRKAILLNKRPDLDVDIIRGNVQTRLGKLAAGEFDATFLALAGLDRLGQRDVATEILSPEDFLPACAQGAVGITCRADDERTLAFLSALDDAPTRQTVMCERAMLDALDGSCQTPIAGLAEIYGDQMRLRGLIARLDGSEVLHTDVTGAIADAET
;
A
#
# COMPACT_ATOMS: atom_id res chain seq x y z
N CYS A 1 -6.94 -9.80 -15.99
CA CYS A 1 -5.99 -9.43 -14.93
C CYS A 1 -5.00 -8.37 -15.43
N LEU A 2 -4.10 -7.89 -14.59
CA LEU A 2 -3.13 -6.84 -14.95
C LEU A 2 -2.30 -7.21 -16.19
N LYS A 3 -1.93 -8.48 -16.32
CA LYS A 3 -1.15 -8.99 -17.46
C LYS A 3 -1.93 -8.98 -18.78
N ASP A 4 -3.26 -9.07 -18.70
CA ASP A 4 -4.15 -9.20 -19.85
C ASP A 4 -4.72 -7.85 -20.33
N LEU A 5 -4.39 -6.75 -19.65
CA LEU A 5 -4.81 -5.42 -20.10
C LEU A 5 -4.24 -5.14 -21.51
N PRO A 6 -5.04 -4.69 -22.47
CA PRO A 6 -4.57 -4.27 -23.79
C PRO A 6 -3.49 -3.18 -23.69
N GLN A 7 -2.63 -3.09 -24.70
CA GLN A 7 -1.69 -1.99 -24.84
C GLN A 7 -2.43 -0.65 -24.91
N GLY A 8 -1.92 0.37 -24.21
CA GLY A 8 -2.53 1.70 -24.16
C GLY A 8 -3.75 1.80 -23.24
N THR A 9 -4.10 0.73 -22.48
CA THR A 9 -5.20 0.78 -21.50
C THR A 9 -5.00 1.93 -20.53
N ARG A 10 -6.03 2.74 -20.30
CA ARG A 10 -5.99 3.89 -19.41
C ARG A 10 -6.27 3.48 -17.96
N VAL A 11 -5.24 3.55 -17.12
CA VAL A 11 -5.29 3.14 -15.72
C VAL A 11 -5.26 4.35 -14.78
N GLY A 12 -6.27 4.47 -13.91
CA GLY A 12 -6.39 5.56 -12.96
C GLY A 12 -5.70 5.25 -11.62
N THR A 13 -4.73 6.10 -11.20
CA THR A 13 -4.20 6.05 -9.84
C THR A 13 -3.68 7.42 -9.39
N ALA A 14 -3.95 7.81 -8.14
CA ALA A 14 -3.34 8.99 -7.52
C ALA A 14 -2.08 8.64 -6.70
N SER A 15 -1.72 7.35 -6.62
CA SER A 15 -0.55 6.88 -5.88
C SER A 15 0.66 6.83 -6.80
N LEU A 16 1.68 7.64 -6.50
CA LEU A 16 2.96 7.65 -7.24
C LEU A 16 3.64 6.29 -7.19
N ARG A 17 3.57 5.59 -6.05
CA ARG A 17 4.08 4.23 -5.90
C ARG A 17 3.38 3.26 -6.87
N ARG A 18 2.04 3.27 -6.89
CA ARG A 18 1.28 2.38 -7.80
C ARG A 18 1.58 2.68 -9.25
N LYS A 19 1.68 3.97 -9.62
CA LYS A 19 2.08 4.39 -10.96
C LYS A 19 3.45 3.85 -11.32
N ALA A 20 4.46 4.05 -10.47
CA ALA A 20 5.83 3.63 -10.73
C ALA A 20 5.95 2.10 -10.89
N ILE A 21 5.36 1.32 -9.97
CA ILE A 21 5.36 -0.16 -10.06
C ILE A 21 4.63 -0.63 -11.33
N LEU A 22 3.50 0.00 -11.65
CA LEU A 22 2.73 -0.35 -12.84
C LEU A 22 3.52 -0.10 -14.12
N LEU A 23 4.11 1.10 -14.26
CA LEU A 23 4.89 1.47 -15.44
C LEU A 23 6.17 0.64 -15.58
N ASN A 24 6.79 0.21 -14.46
CA ASN A 24 7.91 -0.72 -14.52
C ASN A 24 7.52 -2.08 -15.11
N LYS A 25 6.34 -2.61 -14.75
CA LYS A 25 5.83 -3.90 -15.25
C LYS A 25 5.18 -3.80 -16.64
N ARG A 26 4.53 -2.68 -16.92
CA ARG A 26 3.72 -2.43 -18.10
C ARG A 26 3.93 -0.99 -18.60
N PRO A 27 5.08 -0.69 -19.20
CA PRO A 27 5.40 0.65 -19.71
C PRO A 27 4.52 1.08 -20.90
N ASP A 28 3.76 0.16 -21.43
CA ASP A 28 2.83 0.35 -22.54
C ASP A 28 1.47 0.91 -22.12
N LEU A 29 1.19 1.04 -20.81
CA LEU A 29 -0.10 1.54 -20.29
C LEU A 29 -0.10 3.06 -20.15
N ASP A 30 -1.28 3.66 -20.33
CA ASP A 30 -1.52 5.09 -20.05
C ASP A 30 -1.96 5.26 -18.60
N VAL A 31 -1.10 5.84 -17.75
CA VAL A 31 -1.35 5.96 -16.31
C VAL A 31 -1.61 7.42 -15.92
N ASP A 32 -2.86 7.72 -15.59
CA ASP A 32 -3.30 9.08 -15.25
C ASP A 32 -3.92 9.17 -13.84
N ILE A 33 -4.10 10.39 -13.36
CA ILE A 33 -4.57 10.64 -12.00
C ILE A 33 -6.08 10.47 -11.90
N ILE A 34 -6.52 9.53 -11.06
CA ILE A 34 -7.91 9.41 -10.64
C ILE A 34 -8.07 9.82 -9.17
N ARG A 35 -8.96 10.76 -8.88
CA ARG A 35 -9.27 11.24 -7.53
C ARG A 35 -10.71 10.92 -7.14
N GLY A 36 -10.97 10.95 -5.85
CA GLY A 36 -12.27 10.68 -5.25
C GLY A 36 -12.24 9.47 -4.30
N ASN A 37 -13.34 9.22 -3.63
CA ASN A 37 -13.56 8.02 -2.83
C ASN A 37 -13.80 6.79 -3.71
N VAL A 38 -14.08 5.63 -3.10
CA VAL A 38 -14.33 4.37 -3.83
C VAL A 38 -15.46 4.53 -4.85
N GLN A 39 -16.62 5.05 -4.42
CA GLN A 39 -17.79 5.22 -5.27
C GLN A 39 -17.51 6.15 -6.46
N THR A 40 -16.84 7.27 -6.21
CA THR A 40 -16.46 8.22 -7.27
C THR A 40 -15.57 7.56 -8.32
N ARG A 41 -14.57 6.76 -7.88
CA ARG A 41 -13.67 6.06 -8.80
C ARG A 41 -14.37 4.97 -9.59
N LEU A 42 -15.24 4.20 -8.95
CA LEU A 42 -16.06 3.20 -9.64
C LEU A 42 -17.04 3.86 -10.64
N GLY A 43 -17.61 5.02 -10.29
CA GLY A 43 -18.41 5.80 -11.20
C GLY A 43 -17.66 6.25 -12.46
N LYS A 44 -16.40 6.66 -12.32
CA LYS A 44 -15.52 7.05 -13.44
C LYS A 44 -15.18 5.88 -14.34
N LEU A 45 -14.98 4.67 -13.78
CA LEU A 45 -14.86 3.45 -14.57
C LEU A 45 -16.13 3.14 -15.34
N ALA A 46 -17.29 3.20 -14.68
CA ALA A 46 -18.58 2.97 -15.33
C ALA A 46 -18.89 3.99 -16.45
N ALA A 47 -18.41 5.23 -16.30
CA ALA A 47 -18.51 6.28 -17.30
C ALA A 47 -17.51 6.15 -18.46
N GLY A 48 -16.57 5.18 -18.41
CA GLY A 48 -15.55 4.99 -19.43
C GLY A 48 -14.43 6.06 -19.40
N GLU A 49 -14.29 6.83 -18.31
CA GLU A 49 -13.18 7.78 -18.17
C GLU A 49 -11.85 7.06 -17.97
N PHE A 50 -11.88 5.87 -17.39
CA PHE A 50 -10.75 4.97 -17.17
C PHE A 50 -11.19 3.53 -17.43
N ASP A 51 -10.27 2.71 -17.91
CA ASP A 51 -10.50 1.28 -18.15
C ASP A 51 -10.26 0.43 -16.90
N ALA A 52 -9.31 0.89 -16.04
CA ALA A 52 -8.95 0.21 -14.81
C ALA A 52 -8.52 1.19 -13.71
N THR A 53 -8.61 0.77 -12.45
CA THR A 53 -8.08 1.51 -11.30
C THR A 53 -7.65 0.58 -10.17
N PHE A 54 -6.83 1.10 -9.25
CA PHE A 54 -6.41 0.39 -8.04
C PHE A 54 -7.19 0.90 -6.83
N LEU A 55 -7.72 -0.04 -6.07
CA LEU A 55 -8.36 0.23 -4.78
C LEU A 55 -7.70 -0.61 -3.67
N ALA A 56 -7.77 -0.13 -2.43
CA ALA A 56 -7.37 -0.95 -1.29
C ALA A 56 -8.48 -1.97 -1.00
N LEU A 57 -8.13 -3.25 -0.96
CA LEU A 57 -9.11 -4.32 -0.72
C LEU A 57 -9.86 -4.14 0.59
N ALA A 58 -9.17 -3.75 1.67
CA ALA A 58 -9.79 -3.44 2.96
C ALA A 58 -10.87 -2.34 2.88
N GLY A 59 -10.73 -1.39 1.94
CA GLY A 59 -11.77 -0.38 1.69
C GLY A 59 -13.01 -0.98 1.02
N LEU A 60 -12.83 -1.88 0.08
CA LEU A 60 -13.94 -2.61 -0.57
C LEU A 60 -14.64 -3.54 0.41
N ASP A 61 -13.89 -4.26 1.25
CA ASP A 61 -14.43 -5.14 2.29
C ASP A 61 -15.33 -4.37 3.27
N ARG A 62 -14.86 -3.22 3.76
CA ARG A 62 -15.65 -2.36 4.67
C ARG A 62 -16.93 -1.82 4.04
N LEU A 63 -16.97 -1.68 2.73
CA LEU A 63 -18.15 -1.22 1.98
C LEU A 63 -19.04 -2.38 1.52
N GLY A 64 -18.67 -3.63 1.80
CA GLY A 64 -19.39 -4.81 1.29
C GLY A 64 -19.32 -4.93 -0.23
N GLN A 65 -18.25 -4.41 -0.85
CA GLN A 65 -18.09 -4.34 -2.31
C GLN A 65 -16.87 -5.12 -2.81
N ARG A 66 -16.45 -6.18 -2.10
CA ARG A 66 -15.31 -7.00 -2.49
C ARG A 66 -15.44 -7.55 -3.92
N ASP A 67 -16.65 -7.88 -4.33
CA ASP A 67 -16.95 -8.52 -5.62
C ASP A 67 -16.69 -7.63 -6.84
N VAL A 68 -16.52 -6.32 -6.65
CA VAL A 68 -16.14 -5.41 -7.76
C VAL A 68 -14.67 -5.54 -8.14
N ALA A 69 -13.84 -6.18 -7.31
CA ALA A 69 -12.44 -6.43 -7.61
C ALA A 69 -12.33 -7.56 -8.64
N THR A 70 -11.86 -7.25 -9.84
CA THR A 70 -11.60 -8.25 -10.89
C THR A 70 -10.34 -9.05 -10.64
N GLU A 71 -9.39 -8.50 -9.88
CA GLU A 71 -8.14 -9.14 -9.49
C GLU A 71 -7.68 -8.62 -8.13
N ILE A 72 -7.24 -9.53 -7.26
CA ILE A 72 -6.56 -9.21 -6.01
C ILE A 72 -5.07 -9.44 -6.25
N LEU A 73 -4.31 -8.35 -6.30
CA LEU A 73 -2.87 -8.41 -6.52
C LEU A 73 -2.16 -8.94 -5.27
N SER A 74 -1.27 -9.91 -5.47
CA SER A 74 -0.44 -10.43 -4.38
C SER A 74 0.63 -9.41 -3.97
N PRO A 75 1.04 -9.39 -2.69
CA PRO A 75 2.16 -8.56 -2.25
C PRO A 75 3.49 -8.92 -2.93
N GLU A 76 3.65 -10.16 -3.42
CA GLU A 76 4.82 -10.60 -4.18
C GLU A 76 4.92 -9.87 -5.52
N ASP A 77 3.78 -9.67 -6.16
CA ASP A 77 3.71 -9.02 -7.46
C ASP A 77 3.60 -7.50 -7.35
N PHE A 78 2.93 -7.01 -6.30
CA PHE A 78 2.60 -5.58 -6.17
C PHE A 78 2.68 -5.12 -4.71
N LEU A 79 3.89 -4.82 -4.26
CA LEU A 79 4.17 -4.48 -2.87
C LEU A 79 3.33 -3.29 -2.39
N PRO A 80 2.66 -3.37 -1.22
CA PRO A 80 1.81 -2.31 -0.69
C PRO A 80 2.60 -1.10 -0.20
N ALA A 81 1.92 -0.03 0.15
CA ALA A 81 2.51 1.08 0.89
C ALA A 81 2.77 0.64 2.34
N CYS A 82 3.78 1.21 2.97
CA CYS A 82 4.00 1.04 4.41
C CYS A 82 2.71 1.33 5.19
N ALA A 83 2.41 0.48 6.16
CA ALA A 83 1.20 0.49 6.99
C ALA A 83 -0.13 0.40 6.22
N GLN A 84 -0.14 -0.03 4.94
CA GLN A 84 -1.39 -0.17 4.19
C GLN A 84 -2.28 -1.26 4.79
N GLY A 85 -3.49 -0.88 5.20
CA GLY A 85 -4.47 -1.78 5.83
C GLY A 85 -4.48 -1.71 7.36
N ALA A 86 -3.44 -1.19 8.00
CA ALA A 86 -3.46 -0.92 9.43
C ALA A 86 -4.44 0.23 9.76
N VAL A 87 -5.18 0.09 10.84
CA VAL A 87 -6.10 1.13 11.34
C VAL A 87 -5.40 1.89 12.45
N GLY A 88 -5.05 3.15 12.19
CA GLY A 88 -4.53 4.06 13.21
C GLY A 88 -5.64 4.83 13.89
N ILE A 89 -5.65 4.82 15.23
CA ILE A 89 -6.57 5.62 16.04
C ILE A 89 -5.75 6.65 16.78
N THR A 90 -6.16 7.93 16.74
CA THR A 90 -5.47 9.02 17.42
C THR A 90 -6.35 9.62 18.51
N CYS A 91 -5.73 10.02 19.61
CA CYS A 91 -6.36 10.80 20.67
C CYS A 91 -5.37 11.87 21.16
N ARG A 92 -5.80 12.73 22.09
CA ARG A 92 -4.87 13.65 22.74
C ARG A 92 -3.88 12.88 23.61
N ALA A 93 -2.63 13.33 23.62
CA ALA A 93 -1.55 12.65 24.35
C ALA A 93 -1.72 12.68 25.88
N ASP A 94 -2.46 13.66 26.39
CA ASP A 94 -2.77 13.87 27.82
C ASP A 94 -4.13 13.29 28.24
N ASP A 95 -4.87 12.60 27.34
CA ASP A 95 -6.15 11.97 27.65
C ASP A 95 -5.94 10.52 28.13
N GLU A 96 -5.52 10.38 29.39
CA GLU A 96 -5.24 9.08 30.02
C GLU A 96 -6.43 8.12 29.94
N ARG A 97 -7.67 8.65 30.06
CA ARG A 97 -8.88 7.82 29.99
C ARG A 97 -9.06 7.19 28.61
N THR A 98 -8.92 7.99 27.55
CA THR A 98 -9.02 7.50 26.17
C THR A 98 -7.86 6.57 25.85
N LEU A 99 -6.63 6.88 26.26
CA LEU A 99 -5.46 6.02 26.10
C LEU A 99 -5.69 4.64 26.74
N ALA A 100 -6.27 4.58 27.95
CA ALA A 100 -6.60 3.31 28.61
C ALA A 100 -7.62 2.47 27.82
N PHE A 101 -8.60 3.09 27.16
CA PHE A 101 -9.52 2.37 26.29
C PHE A 101 -8.84 1.89 24.97
N LEU A 102 -8.00 2.73 24.38
CA LEU A 102 -7.32 2.39 23.12
C LEU A 102 -6.28 1.30 23.31
N SER A 103 -5.65 1.19 24.49
CA SER A 103 -4.70 0.12 24.77
C SER A 103 -5.29 -1.29 24.64
N ALA A 104 -6.61 -1.44 24.86
CA ALA A 104 -7.32 -2.71 24.67
C ALA A 104 -7.51 -3.09 23.19
N LEU A 105 -7.31 -2.15 22.27
CA LEU A 105 -7.41 -2.34 20.81
C LEU A 105 -6.03 -2.49 20.16
N ASP A 106 -4.96 -2.34 20.94
CA ASP A 106 -3.60 -2.47 20.40
C ASP A 106 -3.31 -3.93 20.02
N ASP A 107 -3.02 -4.16 18.75
CA ASP A 107 -2.59 -5.46 18.23
C ASP A 107 -1.07 -5.45 18.11
N ALA A 108 -0.39 -6.11 19.05
CA ALA A 108 1.06 -6.07 19.13
C ALA A 108 1.78 -6.54 17.85
N PRO A 109 1.36 -7.63 17.17
CA PRO A 109 1.95 -8.03 15.90
C PRO A 109 1.82 -6.96 14.82
N THR A 110 0.62 -6.39 14.65
CA THR A 110 0.39 -5.29 13.69
C THR A 110 1.24 -4.07 14.03
N ARG A 111 1.33 -3.71 15.30
CA ARG A 111 2.18 -2.58 15.73
C ARG A 111 3.65 -2.83 15.39
N GLN A 112 4.19 -4.02 15.65
CA GLN A 112 5.58 -4.36 15.36
C GLN A 112 5.88 -4.30 13.85
N THR A 113 5.02 -4.86 13.00
CA THR A 113 5.21 -4.81 11.55
C THR A 113 5.14 -3.38 11.02
N VAL A 114 4.17 -2.58 11.50
CA VAL A 114 4.03 -1.16 11.11
C VAL A 114 5.24 -0.33 11.54
N MET A 115 5.78 -0.57 12.74
CA MET A 115 6.98 0.15 13.23
C MET A 115 8.20 -0.17 12.36
N CYS A 116 8.41 -1.44 12.00
CA CYS A 116 9.47 -1.87 11.10
C CYS A 116 9.37 -1.19 9.72
N GLU A 117 8.17 -1.20 9.11
CA GLU A 117 7.92 -0.53 7.83
C GLU A 117 8.17 0.98 7.90
N ARG A 118 7.80 1.61 9.02
CA ARG A 118 8.02 3.04 9.25
C ARG A 118 9.48 3.37 9.47
N ALA A 119 10.24 2.54 10.18
CA ALA A 119 11.69 2.72 10.34
C ALA A 119 12.38 2.74 8.97
N MET A 120 12.03 1.82 8.07
CA MET A 120 12.52 1.85 6.69
C MET A 120 12.11 3.14 5.96
N LEU A 121 10.88 3.58 6.11
CA LEU A 121 10.38 4.80 5.46
C LEU A 121 11.11 6.04 5.96
N ASP A 122 11.37 6.13 7.26
CA ASP A 122 12.10 7.22 7.91
C ASP A 122 13.57 7.22 7.46
N ALA A 123 14.21 6.05 7.39
CA ALA A 123 15.60 5.92 6.90
C ALA A 123 15.76 6.37 5.42
N LEU A 124 14.70 6.23 4.62
CA LEU A 124 14.68 6.66 3.22
C LEU A 124 14.20 8.11 3.03
N ASP A 125 13.95 8.85 4.11
CA ASP A 125 13.30 10.18 4.09
C ASP A 125 12.04 10.18 3.22
N GLY A 126 11.27 9.10 3.35
CA GLY A 126 10.13 8.79 2.50
C GLY A 126 8.85 9.49 2.94
N SER A 127 7.99 9.75 1.97
CA SER A 127 6.68 10.34 2.19
C SER A 127 5.63 9.73 1.25
N CYS A 128 4.37 10.16 1.38
CA CYS A 128 3.33 9.79 0.42
C CYS A 128 3.58 10.29 -1.02
N GLN A 129 4.56 11.18 -1.20
CA GLN A 129 5.01 11.71 -2.50
C GLN A 129 6.21 10.94 -3.07
N THR A 130 6.74 9.98 -2.32
CA THR A 130 7.86 9.15 -2.76
C THR A 130 7.33 7.77 -3.19
N PRO A 131 7.76 7.20 -4.33
CA PRO A 131 7.31 5.88 -4.78
C PRO A 131 8.02 4.77 -4.01
N ILE A 132 7.74 4.68 -2.72
CA ILE A 132 8.24 3.67 -1.79
C ILE A 132 7.12 2.68 -1.46
N ALA A 133 7.45 1.40 -1.40
CA ALA A 133 6.61 0.32 -0.92
C ALA A 133 7.32 -0.41 0.21
N GLY A 134 6.56 -0.98 1.14
CA GLY A 134 7.11 -1.78 2.21
C GLY A 134 6.07 -2.70 2.81
N LEU A 135 6.52 -3.91 3.16
CA LEU A 135 5.70 -4.90 3.86
C LEU A 135 6.58 -5.69 4.82
N ALA A 136 6.27 -5.61 6.09
CA ALA A 136 6.85 -6.44 7.14
C ALA A 136 5.88 -7.58 7.49
N GLU A 137 6.41 -8.78 7.66
CA GLU A 137 5.65 -9.99 8.00
C GLU A 137 6.38 -10.76 9.10
N ILE A 138 5.62 -11.26 10.07
CA ILE A 138 6.15 -12.04 11.20
C ILE A 138 6.06 -13.54 10.89
N TYR A 139 7.18 -14.25 11.07
CA TYR A 139 7.31 -15.70 10.91
C TYR A 139 7.97 -16.28 12.18
N GLY A 140 7.17 -16.74 13.12
CA GLY A 140 7.67 -17.19 14.42
C GLY A 140 8.30 -16.06 15.24
N ASP A 141 9.60 -16.13 15.50
CA ASP A 141 10.41 -15.15 16.22
C ASP A 141 11.16 -14.18 15.29
N GLN A 142 10.95 -14.32 13.98
CA GLN A 142 11.60 -13.49 12.97
C GLN A 142 10.60 -12.58 12.27
N MET A 143 11.13 -11.46 11.78
CA MET A 143 10.43 -10.52 10.91
C MET A 143 11.14 -10.43 9.57
N ARG A 144 10.39 -10.53 8.49
CA ARG A 144 10.86 -10.27 7.13
C ARG A 144 10.33 -8.93 6.66
N LEU A 145 11.21 -8.03 6.26
CA LEU A 145 10.88 -6.76 5.65
C LEU A 145 11.22 -6.79 4.16
N ARG A 146 10.22 -6.57 3.33
CA ARG A 146 10.41 -6.33 1.90
C ARG A 146 10.20 -4.87 1.61
N GLY A 147 11.13 -4.26 0.90
CA GLY A 147 11.08 -2.85 0.53
C GLY A 147 11.27 -2.65 -0.97
N LEU A 148 10.74 -1.54 -1.47
CA LEU A 148 10.89 -1.11 -2.84
C LEU A 148 10.94 0.40 -2.90
N ILE A 149 11.87 0.93 -3.69
CA ILE A 149 11.90 2.33 -4.12
C ILE A 149 11.99 2.38 -5.65
N ALA A 150 11.29 3.31 -6.28
CA ALA A 150 11.23 3.41 -7.73
C ALA A 150 11.43 4.84 -8.22
N ARG A 151 11.81 5.00 -9.49
CA ARG A 151 11.64 6.27 -10.21
C ARG A 151 10.16 6.47 -10.56
N LEU A 152 9.71 7.72 -10.60
CA LEU A 152 8.30 8.06 -10.85
C LEU A 152 7.78 7.56 -12.20
N ASP A 153 8.66 7.44 -13.19
CA ASP A 153 8.37 6.94 -14.53
C ASP A 153 8.46 5.40 -14.64
N GLY A 154 8.81 4.71 -13.55
CA GLY A 154 8.98 3.25 -13.52
C GLY A 154 10.25 2.74 -14.21
N SER A 155 11.14 3.61 -14.69
CA SER A 155 12.35 3.22 -15.42
C SER A 155 13.35 2.42 -14.59
N GLU A 156 13.34 2.62 -13.27
CA GLU A 156 14.22 1.93 -12.33
C GLU A 156 13.47 1.59 -11.05
N VAL A 157 13.65 0.38 -10.56
CA VAL A 157 13.07 -0.11 -9.30
C VAL A 157 14.16 -0.87 -8.54
N LEU A 158 14.42 -0.43 -7.32
CA LEU A 158 15.31 -1.09 -6.38
C LEU A 158 14.48 -1.86 -5.35
N HIS A 159 14.91 -3.05 -5.01
CA HIS A 159 14.26 -3.92 -4.03
C HIS A 159 15.20 -4.25 -2.89
N THR A 160 14.63 -4.45 -1.71
CA THR A 160 15.28 -5.07 -0.56
C THR A 160 14.40 -6.16 0.02
N ASP A 161 15.04 -7.18 0.59
CA ASP A 161 14.39 -8.29 1.29
C ASP A 161 15.32 -8.73 2.41
N VAL A 162 14.98 -8.41 3.64
CA VAL A 162 15.78 -8.70 4.83
C VAL A 162 14.94 -9.41 5.86
N THR A 163 15.60 -10.32 6.59
CA THR A 163 15.00 -11.06 7.71
C THR A 163 15.89 -10.91 8.92
N GLY A 164 15.29 -10.60 10.07
CA GLY A 164 15.97 -10.42 11.33
C GLY A 164 15.09 -10.81 12.54
N ALA A 165 15.64 -10.72 13.73
CA ALA A 165 14.85 -10.92 14.93
C ALA A 165 13.83 -9.78 15.10
N ILE A 166 12.63 -10.10 15.64
CA ILE A 166 11.61 -9.06 15.89
C ILE A 166 12.13 -7.95 16.81
N ALA A 167 13.05 -8.29 17.74
CA ALA A 167 13.65 -7.31 18.66
C ALA A 167 14.46 -6.22 17.93
N ASP A 168 14.92 -6.49 16.70
CA ASP A 168 15.75 -5.56 15.90
C ASP A 168 14.94 -4.81 14.85
N ALA A 169 13.61 -4.91 14.90
CA ALA A 169 12.71 -4.42 13.84
C ALA A 169 12.71 -2.89 13.64
N GLU A 170 13.27 -2.13 14.58
CA GLU A 170 13.33 -0.65 14.55
C GLU A 170 14.77 -0.13 14.33
N THR A 171 15.75 -1.02 14.13
CA THR A 171 17.16 -0.70 13.89
C THR A 171 17.55 -0.90 12.43
#